data_9747e77ec69b24fdebe46e227c5a2a53
#
_entry.id   9747e77ec69b24fdebe46e227c5a2a53
#
_cell.length_a   1.000
_cell.length_b   1.000
_cell.length_c   1.000
_cell.angle_alpha   90.00
_cell.angle_beta   90.00
_cell.angle_gamma   90.00
#
_symmetry.space_group_name_H-M   'P 1'
#
loop_
_entity.id
_entity.type
_entity.pdbx_description
1 polymer ?
#
loop_
_entity_poly.entity_id
_entity_poly.type
_entity_poly.pdbx_seq_one_letter_code
_entity_poly.pdbx_strand_id
1 'polypeptide(L)'
;MSKSRHTQRTSFVVLLFLTTTLIASFTLTPYSGFASTESNNTLIQPEGTQDTGTTTTAATNATTTTTNATKPNIVLVHGGWADGGSWSKVIPTLTNAGHRVIAVQLPLHNAAEDIATVKRAVELVGGPTILVGHSYGGYVISNAGANNPNVTGLVYIAAFAPDEGEALGTFVTPDKLPPGIIIADSAGLTYLNPDLFHESFAADVNATEALIMAVSQKPFNQSIFGEPSGPPAWKELPTWYQVSDSDRMIPPDTQRMFAQRMNATTINIDTSHASYVAHPDEIAQLILDAAGAQTQGNNPQ
;
A
#
# COMPACT_ATOMS: atom_id res chain seq x y z
N MET A 1 -48.11 -33.20 -59.06
CA MET A 1 -47.31 -33.43 -57.88
C MET A 1 -47.12 -32.09 -57.18
N SER A 2 -48.00 -31.79 -56.24
CA SER A 2 -48.07 -30.52 -55.47
C SER A 2 -47.29 -30.66 -54.20
N LYS A 3 -46.30 -29.78 -53.95
CA LYS A 3 -45.58 -29.66 -52.66
C LYS A 3 -46.22 -28.54 -51.85
N SER A 4 -46.94 -28.94 -50.82
CA SER A 4 -47.48 -28.07 -49.73
C SER A 4 -46.32 -27.47 -48.93
N ARG A 5 -46.28 -26.15 -48.81
CA ARG A 5 -45.41 -25.40 -47.86
C ARG A 5 -46.22 -25.09 -46.59
N HIS A 6 -45.83 -25.72 -45.49
CA HIS A 6 -46.30 -25.37 -44.17
C HIS A 6 -45.52 -24.15 -43.64
N THR A 7 -46.25 -23.08 -43.44
CA THR A 7 -45.72 -21.85 -42.80
C THR A 7 -46.03 -21.94 -41.30
N GLN A 8 -45.00 -22.15 -40.48
CA GLN A 8 -45.13 -22.03 -39.02
C GLN A 8 -45.07 -20.53 -38.64
N ARG A 9 -46.13 -20.05 -38.01
CA ARG A 9 -46.20 -18.73 -37.37
C ARG A 9 -45.68 -18.91 -35.94
N THR A 10 -44.54 -18.30 -35.63
CA THR A 10 -44.01 -18.18 -34.28
C THR A 10 -44.60 -16.94 -33.64
N SER A 11 -45.47 -17.13 -32.65
CA SER A 11 -45.97 -16.03 -31.81
C SER A 11 -44.92 -15.63 -30.78
N PHE A 12 -44.41 -14.40 -30.87
CA PHE A 12 -43.61 -13.79 -29.81
C PHE A 12 -44.55 -13.23 -28.73
N VAL A 13 -44.49 -13.83 -27.54
CA VAL A 13 -45.07 -13.24 -26.33
C VAL A 13 -44.03 -12.32 -25.71
N VAL A 14 -44.24 -11.02 -25.79
CA VAL A 14 -43.45 -10.01 -25.07
C VAL A 14 -43.91 -9.93 -23.65
N LEU A 15 -43.14 -10.49 -22.73
CA LEU A 15 -43.37 -10.38 -21.30
C LEU A 15 -42.70 -9.11 -20.78
N LEU A 16 -43.53 -8.09 -20.48
CA LEU A 16 -43.07 -6.80 -19.94
C LEU A 16 -42.85 -6.97 -18.43
N PHE A 17 -41.59 -7.07 -17.99
CA PHE A 17 -41.25 -6.98 -16.57
C PHE A 17 -41.17 -5.52 -16.13
N LEU A 18 -42.14 -5.08 -15.35
CA LEU A 18 -42.06 -3.85 -14.57
C LEU A 18 -41.11 -4.12 -13.39
N THR A 19 -39.86 -3.62 -13.48
CA THR A 19 -38.95 -3.54 -12.34
C THR A 19 -39.25 -2.27 -11.56
N THR A 20 -39.96 -2.40 -10.43
CA THR A 20 -40.00 -1.33 -9.42
C THR A 20 -38.68 -1.19 -8.74
N THR A 21 -37.92 -0.15 -9.09
CA THR A 21 -36.67 0.20 -8.42
C THR A 21 -36.98 0.82 -7.08
N LEU A 22 -36.78 0.07 -6.01
CA LEU A 22 -36.82 0.57 -4.65
C LEU A 22 -35.53 1.33 -4.38
N ILE A 23 -35.55 2.67 -4.44
CA ILE A 23 -34.44 3.51 -4.05
C ILE A 23 -34.44 3.57 -2.53
N ALA A 24 -33.60 2.74 -1.91
CA ALA A 24 -33.25 2.88 -0.50
C ALA A 24 -32.27 4.05 -0.35
N SER A 25 -32.74 5.17 0.19
CA SER A 25 -31.89 6.29 0.56
C SER A 25 -31.07 5.91 1.79
N PHE A 26 -29.82 5.50 1.59
CA PHE A 26 -28.84 5.37 2.66
C PHE A 26 -28.33 6.75 3.02
N THR A 27 -28.74 7.28 4.16
CA THR A 27 -28.06 8.43 4.79
C THR A 27 -26.74 7.94 5.35
N LEU A 28 -25.64 8.30 4.68
CA LEU A 28 -24.29 8.11 5.20
C LEU A 28 -24.11 9.05 6.40
N THR A 29 -24.16 8.49 7.61
CA THR A 29 -23.61 9.18 8.78
C THR A 29 -22.10 9.18 8.67
N PRO A 30 -21.42 10.33 8.82
CA PRO A 30 -19.96 10.34 8.84
C PRO A 30 -19.46 9.53 10.04
N TYR A 31 -18.55 8.59 9.78
CA TYR A 31 -17.87 7.82 10.81
C TYR A 31 -16.97 8.76 11.63
N SER A 32 -17.48 9.21 12.79
CA SER A 32 -16.72 10.02 13.77
C SER A 32 -16.08 9.08 14.79
N GLY A 33 -15.09 8.35 14.38
CA GLY A 33 -14.44 7.35 15.22
C GLY A 33 -12.95 7.52 15.33
N PHE A 34 -12.47 8.67 15.82
CA PHE A 34 -11.22 8.81 16.57
C PHE A 34 -11.30 10.10 17.35
N ALA A 35 -11.93 10.05 18.54
CA ALA A 35 -11.86 11.14 19.49
C ALA A 35 -10.42 11.22 20.00
N SER A 36 -9.75 12.33 19.73
CA SER A 36 -8.57 12.74 20.46
C SER A 36 -8.98 13.00 21.90
N THR A 37 -8.48 12.23 22.85
CA THR A 37 -8.59 12.51 24.26
C THR A 37 -7.73 13.74 24.57
N GLU A 38 -8.34 14.93 24.57
CA GLU A 38 -7.75 16.09 25.19
C GLU A 38 -7.67 15.84 26.70
N SER A 39 -6.45 15.75 27.20
CA SER A 39 -6.17 15.69 28.63
C SER A 39 -6.40 17.09 29.23
N ASN A 40 -7.58 17.33 29.79
CA ASN A 40 -7.87 18.53 30.58
C ASN A 40 -7.04 18.49 31.87
N ASN A 41 -5.92 19.17 31.85
CA ASN A 41 -5.14 19.45 33.06
C ASN A 41 -5.72 20.70 33.75
N THR A 42 -6.73 20.51 34.61
CA THR A 42 -7.28 21.54 35.46
C THR A 42 -6.30 21.79 36.60
N LEU A 43 -5.51 22.87 36.49
CA LEU A 43 -4.71 23.38 37.58
C LEU A 43 -5.63 24.11 38.57
N ILE A 44 -5.74 23.58 39.79
CA ILE A 44 -6.33 24.20 40.95
C ILE A 44 -5.42 25.36 41.37
N GLN A 45 -5.95 26.60 41.39
CA GLN A 45 -5.28 27.74 41.95
C GLN A 45 -5.64 27.86 43.46
N PRO A 46 -4.69 28.14 44.36
CA PRO A 46 -5.03 28.65 45.71
C PRO A 46 -5.20 30.16 45.70
N GLU A 47 -6.27 30.61 46.31
CA GLU A 47 -6.52 32.01 46.65
C GLU A 47 -5.52 32.52 47.72
N GLY A 48 -5.10 33.78 47.57
CA GLY A 48 -4.57 34.49 48.74
C GLY A 48 -3.61 35.64 48.46
N THR A 49 -4.14 36.84 48.63
CA THR A 49 -3.58 38.11 49.15
C THR A 49 -2.84 39.05 48.20
N GLN A 50 -3.41 40.26 48.16
CA GLN A 50 -2.88 41.51 47.61
C GLN A 50 -1.56 41.94 48.31
N ASP A 51 -0.62 42.48 47.56
CA ASP A 51 0.07 43.71 47.92
C ASP A 51 0.67 44.44 46.71
N THR A 52 0.75 45.74 46.85
CA THR A 52 1.02 46.84 45.94
C THR A 52 2.52 46.97 45.63
N GLY A 53 2.88 47.26 44.35
CA GLY A 53 4.24 47.75 44.04
C GLY A 53 4.60 47.75 42.59
N THR A 54 4.53 48.90 41.97
CA THR A 54 4.98 49.31 40.64
C THR A 54 6.38 48.82 40.27
N THR A 55 6.59 48.24 39.10
CA THR A 55 7.65 48.64 38.15
C THR A 55 7.49 47.88 36.83
N THR A 56 7.33 48.63 35.75
CA THR A 56 7.22 48.19 34.36
C THR A 56 8.56 47.66 33.85
N THR A 57 8.61 46.37 33.48
CA THR A 57 9.62 45.90 32.55
C THR A 57 8.92 44.95 31.56
N ALA A 58 8.81 45.40 30.32
CA ALA A 58 8.27 44.61 29.22
C ALA A 58 9.20 43.42 28.93
N ALA A 59 8.86 42.26 29.43
CA ALA A 59 9.46 41.01 28.98
C ALA A 59 8.69 40.55 27.73
N THR A 60 9.30 40.69 26.57
CA THR A 60 8.85 40.07 25.34
C THR A 60 8.91 38.54 25.51
N ASN A 61 7.80 37.95 25.89
CA ASN A 61 7.63 36.49 25.81
C ASN A 61 7.62 36.09 24.32
N ALA A 62 8.78 35.70 23.82
CA ALA A 62 8.85 34.94 22.58
C ALA A 62 8.14 33.59 22.86
N THR A 63 6.86 33.49 22.50
CA THR A 63 6.16 32.22 22.42
C THR A 63 6.83 31.40 21.31
N THR A 64 7.75 30.53 21.70
CA THR A 64 8.30 29.53 20.82
C THR A 64 7.14 28.56 20.48
N THR A 65 6.44 28.85 19.39
CA THR A 65 5.47 27.90 18.81
C THR A 65 6.28 26.73 18.31
N THR A 66 6.50 25.73 19.13
CA THR A 66 6.95 24.41 18.67
C THR A 66 5.83 23.88 17.78
N THR A 67 5.93 24.09 16.47
CA THR A 67 5.11 23.38 15.51
C THR A 67 5.49 21.90 15.65
N ASN A 68 4.68 21.14 16.38
CA ASN A 68 4.75 19.68 16.35
C ASN A 68 4.53 19.31 14.90
N ALA A 69 5.62 19.02 14.17
CA ALA A 69 5.53 18.49 12.81
C ALA A 69 4.68 17.22 12.90
N THR A 70 3.53 17.24 12.23
CA THR A 70 2.65 16.08 12.18
C THR A 70 3.38 14.93 11.52
N LYS A 71 3.43 13.77 12.21
CA LYS A 71 4.04 12.56 11.63
C LYS A 71 3.33 12.21 10.31
N PRO A 72 4.07 11.83 9.26
CA PRO A 72 3.45 11.44 8.00
C PRO A 72 2.57 10.19 8.20
N ASN A 73 1.49 10.10 7.43
CA ASN A 73 0.69 8.89 7.34
C ASN A 73 1.47 7.80 6.59
N ILE A 74 1.08 6.54 6.75
CA ILE A 74 1.68 5.41 6.07
C ILE A 74 0.58 4.63 5.35
N VAL A 75 0.74 4.43 4.04
CA VAL A 75 -0.13 3.60 3.22
C VAL A 75 0.65 2.37 2.76
N LEU A 76 0.25 1.19 3.24
CA LEU A 76 0.88 -0.10 2.96
C LEU A 76 0.17 -0.75 1.77
N VAL A 77 0.94 -1.14 0.76
CA VAL A 77 0.44 -1.68 -0.51
C VAL A 77 1.03 -3.08 -0.73
N HIS A 78 0.15 -4.10 -0.71
CA HIS A 78 0.55 -5.49 -0.88
C HIS A 78 0.91 -5.82 -2.34
N GLY A 79 1.56 -6.96 -2.55
CA GLY A 79 1.92 -7.49 -3.86
C GLY A 79 0.80 -8.29 -4.55
N GLY A 80 1.12 -8.91 -5.66
CA GLY A 80 0.26 -9.92 -6.29
C GLY A 80 0.01 -11.09 -5.34
N TRP A 81 -1.13 -11.75 -5.50
CA TRP A 81 -1.57 -12.91 -4.72
C TRP A 81 -1.72 -12.70 -3.21
N ALA A 82 -1.43 -11.51 -2.70
CA ALA A 82 -1.54 -11.14 -1.29
C ALA A 82 -2.73 -10.20 -1.04
N ASP A 83 -2.91 -9.78 0.19
CA ASP A 83 -3.90 -8.79 0.62
C ASP A 83 -3.32 -7.86 1.71
N GLY A 84 -4.11 -6.87 2.14
CA GLY A 84 -3.69 -5.91 3.17
C GLY A 84 -3.45 -6.55 4.55
N GLY A 85 -4.03 -7.70 4.84
CA GLY A 85 -3.83 -8.43 6.09
C GLY A 85 -2.41 -9.00 6.22
N SER A 86 -1.71 -9.19 5.11
CA SER A 86 -0.32 -9.65 5.11
C SER A 86 0.64 -8.70 5.85
N TRP A 87 0.28 -7.44 6.05
CA TRP A 87 1.03 -6.44 6.82
C TRP A 87 0.78 -6.51 8.34
N SER A 88 0.00 -7.50 8.83
CA SER A 88 -0.46 -7.58 10.22
C SER A 88 0.65 -7.49 11.28
N LYS A 89 1.87 -7.97 10.98
CA LYS A 89 3.01 -7.89 11.91
C LYS A 89 3.70 -6.53 11.92
N VAL A 90 3.66 -5.79 10.82
CA VAL A 90 4.29 -4.47 10.68
C VAL A 90 3.40 -3.35 11.24
N ILE A 91 2.09 -3.44 11.02
CA ILE A 91 1.10 -2.43 11.44
C ILE A 91 1.21 -2.01 12.91
N PRO A 92 1.31 -2.94 13.90
CA PRO A 92 1.36 -2.56 15.30
C PRO A 92 2.54 -1.66 15.64
N THR A 93 3.73 -1.93 15.11
CA THR A 93 4.94 -1.11 15.34
C THR A 93 4.75 0.30 14.80
N LEU A 94 4.21 0.45 13.59
CA LEU A 94 3.97 1.76 12.99
C LEU A 94 2.89 2.57 13.72
N THR A 95 1.81 1.91 14.15
CA THR A 95 0.73 2.57 14.89
C THR A 95 1.17 2.96 16.30
N ASN A 96 1.94 2.11 16.99
CA ASN A 96 2.52 2.42 18.30
C ASN A 96 3.53 3.57 18.22
N ALA A 97 4.22 3.72 17.08
CA ALA A 97 5.05 4.90 16.81
C ALA A 97 4.24 6.17 16.52
N GLY A 98 2.90 6.11 16.52
CA GLY A 98 2.00 7.24 16.37
C GLY A 98 1.71 7.67 14.95
N HIS A 99 1.97 6.80 13.96
CA HIS A 99 1.56 7.02 12.58
C HIS A 99 0.12 6.56 12.34
N ARG A 100 -0.61 7.27 11.49
CA ARG A 100 -1.87 6.78 10.93
C ARG A 100 -1.54 5.84 9.79
N VAL A 101 -2.04 4.59 9.86
CA VAL A 101 -1.70 3.53 8.91
C VAL A 101 -2.96 3.06 8.18
N ILE A 102 -2.87 2.88 6.86
CA ILE A 102 -3.85 2.15 6.05
C ILE A 102 -3.12 1.05 5.28
N ALA A 103 -3.56 -0.20 5.42
CA ALA A 103 -3.21 -1.29 4.52
C ALA A 103 -4.32 -1.43 3.48
N VAL A 104 -4.02 -1.11 2.22
CA VAL A 104 -5.01 -1.12 1.15
C VAL A 104 -5.37 -2.54 0.72
N GLN A 105 -6.55 -2.69 0.09
CA GLN A 105 -7.00 -3.92 -0.55
C GLN A 105 -7.04 -3.68 -2.06
N LEU A 106 -5.97 -4.07 -2.77
CA LEU A 106 -5.92 -3.94 -4.22
C LEU A 106 -6.92 -4.90 -4.87
N PRO A 107 -7.69 -4.48 -5.90
CA PRO A 107 -8.53 -5.38 -6.70
C PRO A 107 -7.76 -6.49 -7.40
N LEU A 108 -6.56 -6.22 -7.92
CA LEU A 108 -5.70 -7.10 -8.71
C LEU A 108 -6.32 -7.52 -10.06
N HIS A 109 -7.23 -6.71 -10.59
CA HIS A 109 -7.87 -6.92 -11.89
C HIS A 109 -7.11 -6.25 -13.04
N ASN A 110 -6.61 -5.04 -12.82
CA ASN A 110 -5.76 -4.25 -13.72
C ASN A 110 -5.00 -3.19 -12.93
N ALA A 111 -3.88 -2.72 -13.48
CA ALA A 111 -3.03 -1.77 -12.78
C ALA A 111 -3.71 -0.42 -12.53
N ALA A 112 -4.58 0.02 -13.44
CA ALA A 112 -5.27 1.32 -13.31
C ALA A 112 -6.19 1.37 -12.08
N GLU A 113 -6.95 0.29 -11.80
CA GLU A 113 -7.80 0.19 -10.61
C GLU A 113 -6.98 0.11 -9.32
N ASP A 114 -5.86 -0.62 -9.33
CA ASP A 114 -4.97 -0.76 -8.19
C ASP A 114 -4.31 0.59 -7.85
N ILE A 115 -3.81 1.32 -8.85
CA ILE A 115 -3.26 2.67 -8.70
C ILE A 115 -4.34 3.63 -8.16
N ALA A 116 -5.55 3.59 -8.72
CA ALA A 116 -6.66 4.43 -8.26
C ALA A 116 -7.06 4.12 -6.80
N THR A 117 -6.96 2.85 -6.38
CA THR A 117 -7.22 2.43 -5.00
C THR A 117 -6.22 3.06 -4.02
N VAL A 118 -4.92 3.08 -4.37
CA VAL A 118 -3.89 3.72 -3.54
C VAL A 118 -4.08 5.23 -3.50
N LYS A 119 -4.38 5.88 -4.64
CA LYS A 119 -4.66 7.34 -4.68
C LYS A 119 -5.83 7.71 -3.75
N ARG A 120 -6.93 6.95 -3.76
CA ARG A 120 -8.06 7.17 -2.83
C ARG A 120 -7.67 6.96 -1.36
N ALA A 121 -6.77 6.02 -1.06
CA ALA A 121 -6.28 5.83 0.30
C ALA A 121 -5.45 7.03 0.78
N VAL A 122 -4.61 7.62 -0.08
CA VAL A 122 -3.87 8.86 0.20
C VAL A 122 -4.83 10.03 0.44
N GLU A 123 -5.85 10.18 -0.39
CA GLU A 123 -6.89 11.21 -0.20
C GLU A 123 -7.63 11.03 1.14
N LEU A 124 -7.96 9.78 1.49
CA LEU A 124 -8.70 9.45 2.72
C LEU A 124 -7.90 9.77 3.99
N VAL A 125 -6.58 9.49 3.99
CA VAL A 125 -5.74 9.82 5.17
C VAL A 125 -5.47 11.31 5.27
N GLY A 126 -5.30 11.99 4.14
CA GLY A 126 -4.97 13.43 4.04
C GLY A 126 -3.61 13.79 4.60
N GLY A 127 -2.98 14.84 4.08
CA GLY A 127 -1.68 15.32 4.54
C GLY A 127 -0.48 14.46 4.11
N PRO A 128 0.73 14.73 4.64
CA PRO A 128 1.97 14.06 4.24
C PRO A 128 1.87 12.55 4.43
N THR A 129 2.27 11.78 3.41
CA THR A 129 2.08 10.32 3.36
C THR A 129 3.31 9.63 2.77
N ILE A 130 3.77 8.58 3.43
CA ILE A 130 4.73 7.61 2.90
C ILE A 130 3.95 6.45 2.27
N LEU A 131 4.26 6.12 1.01
CA LEU A 131 3.77 4.92 0.36
C LEU A 131 4.78 3.79 0.54
N VAL A 132 4.31 2.62 0.95
CA VAL A 132 5.13 1.42 1.12
C VAL A 132 4.58 0.34 0.20
N GLY A 133 5.39 -0.18 -0.71
CA GLY A 133 4.98 -1.20 -1.67
C GLY A 133 5.82 -2.47 -1.58
N HIS A 134 5.15 -3.62 -1.41
CA HIS A 134 5.78 -4.94 -1.53
C HIS A 134 5.57 -5.50 -2.93
N SER A 135 6.61 -6.08 -3.53
CA SER A 135 6.49 -6.79 -4.80
C SER A 135 5.83 -5.95 -5.91
N TYR A 136 4.71 -6.41 -6.50
CA TYR A 136 3.86 -5.65 -7.42
C TYR A 136 3.40 -4.31 -6.83
N GLY A 137 3.22 -4.23 -5.51
CA GLY A 137 2.89 -2.98 -4.83
C GLY A 137 3.88 -1.86 -5.08
N GLY A 138 5.16 -2.16 -5.38
CA GLY A 138 6.16 -1.17 -5.78
C GLY A 138 5.84 -0.50 -7.13
N TYR A 139 5.39 -1.28 -8.13
CA TYR A 139 4.84 -0.73 -9.37
C TYR A 139 3.65 0.21 -9.09
N VAL A 140 2.74 -0.22 -8.21
CA VAL A 140 1.54 0.57 -7.89
C VAL A 140 1.91 1.89 -7.21
N ILE A 141 2.81 1.88 -6.20
CA ILE A 141 3.21 3.11 -5.50
C ILE A 141 4.00 4.06 -6.40
N SER A 142 4.82 3.53 -7.32
CA SER A 142 5.54 4.34 -8.32
C SER A 142 4.59 5.21 -9.13
N ASN A 143 3.45 4.65 -9.54
CA ASN A 143 2.44 5.33 -10.35
C ASN A 143 1.44 6.14 -9.51
N ALA A 144 1.08 5.67 -8.31
CA ALA A 144 0.13 6.37 -7.44
C ALA A 144 0.73 7.63 -6.80
N GLY A 145 2.04 7.63 -6.54
CA GLY A 145 2.76 8.77 -5.97
C GLY A 145 3.06 9.87 -6.98
N ALA A 146 3.04 9.58 -8.28
CA ALA A 146 3.35 10.56 -9.32
C ALA A 146 2.35 11.71 -9.33
N ASN A 147 2.89 12.95 -9.31
CA ASN A 147 2.10 14.18 -9.28
C ASN A 147 1.09 14.25 -8.09
N ASN A 148 1.37 13.57 -6.98
CA ASN A 148 0.55 13.62 -5.78
C ASN A 148 1.24 14.42 -4.68
N PRO A 149 0.81 15.67 -4.38
CA PRO A 149 1.49 16.56 -3.43
C PRO A 149 1.45 16.05 -1.98
N ASN A 150 0.57 15.11 -1.67
CA ASN A 150 0.50 14.49 -0.34
C ASN A 150 1.51 13.35 -0.17
N VAL A 151 2.09 12.82 -1.25
CA VAL A 151 3.09 11.76 -1.15
C VAL A 151 4.47 12.38 -0.99
N THR A 152 5.16 12.06 0.09
CA THR A 152 6.45 12.66 0.45
C THR A 152 7.62 11.70 0.39
N GLY A 153 7.39 10.39 0.25
CA GLY A 153 8.43 9.38 0.12
C GLY A 153 7.88 8.00 -0.21
N LEU A 154 8.74 7.15 -0.73
CA LEU A 154 8.40 5.81 -1.22
C LEU A 154 9.33 4.77 -0.60
N VAL A 155 8.75 3.68 -0.08
CA VAL A 155 9.49 2.54 0.48
C VAL A 155 9.15 1.28 -0.32
N TYR A 156 10.16 0.62 -0.83
CA TYR A 156 10.07 -0.59 -1.65
C TYR A 156 10.56 -1.79 -0.86
N ILE A 157 9.74 -2.83 -0.73
CA ILE A 157 10.05 -4.05 0.00
C ILE A 157 10.05 -5.21 -0.99
N ALA A 158 11.23 -5.75 -1.34
CA ALA A 158 11.39 -6.79 -2.37
C ALA A 158 10.52 -6.52 -3.61
N ALA A 159 10.59 -5.30 -4.20
CA ALA A 159 9.54 -4.77 -5.03
C ALA A 159 10.00 -4.34 -6.43
N PHE A 160 9.05 -4.29 -7.38
CA PHE A 160 9.26 -3.72 -8.70
C PHE A 160 9.28 -2.19 -8.65
N ALA A 161 10.23 -1.59 -9.35
CA ALA A 161 10.32 -0.14 -9.55
C ALA A 161 10.61 0.19 -11.02
N PRO A 162 9.64 -0.07 -11.93
CA PRO A 162 9.84 0.18 -13.35
C PRO A 162 9.95 1.67 -13.67
N ASP A 163 10.65 1.96 -14.78
CA ASP A 163 10.60 3.27 -15.43
C ASP A 163 9.38 3.39 -16.33
N GLU A 164 9.13 4.58 -16.83
CA GLU A 164 8.05 4.86 -17.79
C GLU A 164 8.17 3.96 -19.03
N GLY A 165 7.06 3.31 -19.37
CA GLY A 165 6.97 2.37 -20.48
C GLY A 165 7.46 0.96 -20.20
N GLU A 166 8.11 0.70 -19.07
CA GLU A 166 8.53 -0.65 -18.67
C GLU A 166 7.36 -1.43 -18.08
N ALA A 167 7.27 -2.72 -18.41
CA ALA A 167 6.29 -3.66 -17.85
C ALA A 167 6.97 -4.70 -16.94
N LEU A 168 6.24 -5.26 -15.97
CA LEU A 168 6.77 -6.25 -15.02
C LEU A 168 7.37 -7.47 -15.72
N GLY A 169 6.74 -7.94 -16.80
CA GLY A 169 7.22 -9.07 -17.61
C GLY A 169 8.59 -8.86 -18.25
N THR A 170 9.09 -7.63 -18.30
CA THR A 170 10.46 -7.33 -18.75
C THR A 170 11.51 -7.84 -17.75
N PHE A 171 11.19 -7.82 -16.46
CA PHE A 171 12.13 -8.12 -15.37
C PHE A 171 12.03 -9.56 -14.89
N VAL A 172 10.81 -10.10 -14.85
CA VAL A 172 10.51 -11.47 -14.39
C VAL A 172 9.78 -12.23 -15.49
N THR A 173 10.55 -13.05 -16.20
CA THR A 173 10.03 -13.94 -17.23
C THR A 173 9.75 -15.34 -16.65
N PRO A 174 8.86 -16.16 -17.23
CA PRO A 174 8.51 -17.48 -16.69
C PRO A 174 9.70 -18.41 -16.45
N ASP A 175 10.77 -18.28 -17.21
CA ASP A 175 12.01 -19.06 -17.06
C ASP A 175 12.88 -18.64 -15.86
N LYS A 176 12.61 -17.47 -15.29
CA LYS A 176 13.28 -16.97 -14.07
C LYS A 176 12.53 -17.33 -12.79
N LEU A 177 11.31 -17.81 -12.91
CA LEU A 177 10.51 -18.23 -11.78
C LEU A 177 10.68 -19.73 -11.50
N PRO A 178 10.46 -20.19 -10.27
CA PRO A 178 10.41 -21.61 -9.95
C PRO A 178 9.41 -22.33 -10.87
N PRO A 179 9.81 -23.45 -11.54
CA PRO A 179 8.93 -24.15 -12.47
C PRO A 179 7.61 -24.58 -11.81
N GLY A 180 6.47 -24.24 -12.43
CA GLY A 180 5.15 -24.63 -11.94
C GLY A 180 4.63 -23.79 -10.77
N ILE A 181 5.33 -22.71 -10.40
CA ILE A 181 4.88 -21.84 -9.30
C ILE A 181 3.62 -21.07 -9.65
N ILE A 182 3.44 -20.63 -10.89
CA ILE A 182 2.21 -19.95 -11.33
C ILE A 182 1.24 -20.96 -11.91
N ILE A 183 0.03 -21.00 -11.39
CA ILE A 183 -1.12 -21.74 -11.93
C ILE A 183 -2.22 -20.76 -12.32
N ALA A 184 -3.00 -21.07 -13.35
CA ALA A 184 -4.09 -20.23 -13.83
C ALA A 184 -5.41 -21.01 -13.83
N ASP A 185 -6.51 -20.29 -13.53
CA ASP A 185 -7.86 -20.80 -13.70
C ASP A 185 -8.35 -20.65 -15.16
N SER A 186 -9.58 -21.12 -15.42
CA SER A 186 -10.19 -21.04 -16.75
C SER A 186 -10.52 -19.60 -17.20
N ALA A 187 -10.52 -18.62 -16.29
CA ALA A 187 -10.73 -17.20 -16.59
C ALA A 187 -9.41 -16.43 -16.82
N GLY A 188 -8.25 -17.12 -16.69
CA GLY A 188 -6.93 -16.49 -16.82
C GLY A 188 -6.47 -15.74 -15.56
N LEU A 189 -7.15 -15.94 -14.43
CA LEU A 189 -6.68 -15.45 -13.14
C LEU A 189 -5.63 -16.43 -12.60
N THR A 190 -4.54 -15.88 -12.07
CA THR A 190 -3.39 -16.66 -11.60
C THR A 190 -3.32 -16.72 -10.09
N TYR A 191 -2.71 -17.80 -9.63
CA TYR A 191 -2.36 -18.07 -8.24
C TYR A 191 -0.95 -18.64 -8.19
N LEU A 192 -0.29 -18.54 -7.05
CA LEU A 192 0.90 -19.34 -6.80
C LEU A 192 0.47 -20.73 -6.36
N ASN A 193 1.13 -21.76 -6.90
CA ASN A 193 0.87 -23.15 -6.53
C ASN A 193 1.09 -23.37 -5.03
N PRO A 194 0.06 -23.75 -4.24
CA PRO A 194 0.17 -23.91 -2.80
C PRO A 194 1.26 -24.89 -2.36
N ASP A 195 1.52 -25.95 -3.16
CA ASP A 195 2.53 -26.96 -2.85
C ASP A 195 3.96 -26.41 -2.96
N LEU A 196 4.17 -25.36 -3.74
CA LEU A 196 5.46 -24.70 -3.97
C LEU A 196 5.58 -23.35 -3.27
N PHE A 197 4.48 -22.84 -2.69
CA PHE A 197 4.40 -21.48 -2.15
C PHE A 197 5.43 -21.24 -1.04
N HIS A 198 5.49 -22.13 -0.04
CA HIS A 198 6.39 -21.96 1.09
C HIS A 198 7.82 -21.83 0.60
N GLU A 199 8.31 -22.79 -0.19
CA GLU A 199 9.69 -22.80 -0.66
C GLU A 199 10.02 -21.61 -1.58
N SER A 200 9.07 -21.16 -2.40
CA SER A 200 9.31 -20.17 -3.44
C SER A 200 9.07 -18.73 -2.99
N PHE A 201 8.04 -18.51 -2.17
CA PHE A 201 7.58 -17.17 -1.78
C PHE A 201 7.92 -16.81 -0.33
N ALA A 202 7.88 -17.77 0.59
CA ALA A 202 7.89 -17.54 2.05
C ALA A 202 8.78 -18.56 2.78
N ALA A 203 9.97 -18.85 2.24
CA ALA A 203 10.82 -19.97 2.67
C ALA A 203 11.28 -19.88 4.14
N ASP A 204 11.42 -18.69 4.70
CA ASP A 204 11.82 -18.39 6.06
C ASP A 204 10.64 -18.00 6.98
N VAL A 205 9.41 -18.03 6.47
CA VAL A 205 8.19 -17.84 7.26
C VAL A 205 7.80 -19.17 7.94
N ASN A 206 7.21 -19.11 9.15
CA ASN A 206 6.69 -20.30 9.81
C ASN A 206 5.74 -21.09 8.88
N ALA A 207 5.88 -22.41 8.84
CA ALA A 207 5.17 -23.28 7.89
C ALA A 207 3.62 -23.15 7.98
N THR A 208 3.07 -22.98 9.18
CA THR A 208 1.62 -22.78 9.35
C THR A 208 1.16 -21.44 8.77
N GLU A 209 1.94 -20.40 8.99
CA GLU A 209 1.65 -19.06 8.45
C GLU A 209 1.80 -19.04 6.91
N ALA A 210 2.87 -19.66 6.39
CA ALA A 210 3.06 -19.82 4.94
C ALA A 210 1.91 -20.62 4.30
N LEU A 211 1.40 -21.67 4.97
CA LEU A 211 0.22 -22.40 4.51
C LEU A 211 -1.02 -21.52 4.47
N ILE A 212 -1.25 -20.70 5.52
CA ILE A 212 -2.39 -19.75 5.52
C ILE A 212 -2.26 -18.76 4.36
N MET A 213 -1.08 -18.18 4.14
CA MET A 213 -0.83 -17.30 3.01
C MET A 213 -1.10 -18.00 1.68
N ALA A 214 -0.65 -19.25 1.52
CA ALA A 214 -0.83 -20.03 0.29
C ALA A 214 -2.29 -20.31 -0.06
N VAL A 215 -3.15 -20.57 0.94
CA VAL A 215 -4.56 -20.95 0.69
C VAL A 215 -5.53 -19.77 0.72
N SER A 216 -5.10 -18.60 1.21
CA SER A 216 -5.90 -17.37 1.27
C SER A 216 -5.53 -16.34 0.19
N GLN A 217 -4.76 -16.75 -0.82
CA GLN A 217 -4.33 -15.88 -1.91
C GLN A 217 -5.51 -15.21 -2.61
N LYS A 218 -5.32 -13.93 -2.98
CA LYS A 218 -6.20 -13.27 -3.93
C LYS A 218 -5.82 -13.65 -5.36
N PRO A 219 -6.79 -13.87 -6.25
CA PRO A 219 -6.51 -14.05 -7.67
C PRO A 219 -5.83 -12.80 -8.26
N PHE A 220 -4.85 -13.00 -9.14
CA PHE A 220 -4.12 -11.93 -9.81
C PHE A 220 -4.29 -12.04 -11.32
N ASN A 221 -4.71 -10.96 -11.99
CA ASN A 221 -4.88 -10.97 -13.43
C ASN A 221 -3.52 -10.92 -14.12
N GLN A 222 -3.21 -11.98 -14.89
CA GLN A 222 -1.94 -12.12 -15.61
C GLN A 222 -1.66 -10.96 -16.58
N SER A 223 -2.68 -10.29 -17.10
CA SER A 223 -2.49 -9.17 -18.04
C SER A 223 -1.68 -8.02 -17.46
N ILE A 224 -1.70 -7.85 -16.13
CA ILE A 224 -0.95 -6.81 -15.40
C ILE A 224 0.56 -6.91 -15.67
N PHE A 225 1.10 -8.11 -15.87
CA PHE A 225 2.53 -8.27 -16.19
C PHE A 225 2.96 -7.58 -17.49
N GLY A 226 2.03 -7.37 -18.42
CA GLY A 226 2.26 -6.68 -19.70
C GLY A 226 1.88 -5.19 -19.69
N GLU A 227 1.28 -4.69 -18.61
CA GLU A 227 0.87 -3.27 -18.54
C GLU A 227 2.08 -2.36 -18.32
N PRO A 228 2.32 -1.36 -19.19
CA PRO A 228 3.44 -0.45 -19.04
C PRO A 228 3.23 0.53 -17.88
N SER A 229 4.32 0.83 -17.16
CA SER A 229 4.32 1.89 -16.14
C SER A 229 4.17 3.27 -16.77
N GLY A 230 3.47 4.17 -16.09
CA GLY A 230 3.53 5.61 -16.34
C GLY A 230 4.80 6.23 -15.77
N PRO A 231 4.94 7.57 -15.83
CA PRO A 231 6.05 8.30 -15.19
C PRO A 231 6.11 7.99 -13.69
N PRO A 232 7.22 7.40 -13.19
CA PRO A 232 7.28 6.92 -11.83
C PRO A 232 7.67 8.04 -10.85
N ALA A 233 7.01 8.07 -9.69
CA ALA A 233 7.23 9.05 -8.63
C ALA A 233 8.65 8.99 -8.01
N TRP A 234 9.34 7.86 -8.11
CA TRP A 234 10.70 7.70 -7.58
C TRP A 234 11.75 8.57 -8.27
N LYS A 235 11.44 9.18 -9.43
CA LYS A 235 12.31 10.17 -10.08
C LYS A 235 12.35 11.53 -9.34
N GLU A 236 11.34 11.81 -8.54
CA GLU A 236 11.14 13.10 -7.89
C GLU A 236 11.14 13.02 -6.36
N LEU A 237 10.82 11.84 -5.81
CA LEU A 237 10.65 11.64 -4.37
C LEU A 237 11.81 10.83 -3.76
N PRO A 238 12.17 11.08 -2.50
CA PRO A 238 13.13 10.25 -1.79
C PRO A 238 12.62 8.82 -1.66
N THR A 239 13.52 7.86 -1.80
CA THR A 239 13.21 6.43 -1.85
C THR A 239 14.05 5.61 -0.90
N TRP A 240 13.42 4.57 -0.34
CA TRP A 240 14.05 3.52 0.46
C TRP A 240 13.76 2.17 -0.16
N TYR A 241 14.71 1.26 -0.08
CA TYR A 241 14.56 -0.07 -0.65
C TYR A 241 15.10 -1.16 0.27
N GLN A 242 14.31 -2.20 0.50
CA GLN A 242 14.77 -3.44 1.12
C GLN A 242 14.94 -4.51 0.05
N VAL A 243 16.17 -5.04 -0.08
CA VAL A 243 16.53 -6.15 -0.95
C VAL A 243 16.45 -7.46 -0.16
N SER A 244 15.70 -8.43 -0.70
CA SER A 244 15.64 -9.82 -0.17
C SER A 244 16.68 -10.68 -0.87
N ASP A 245 17.77 -11.06 -0.17
CA ASP A 245 18.93 -11.70 -0.77
C ASP A 245 18.68 -13.17 -1.17
N SER A 246 17.64 -13.81 -0.62
CA SER A 246 17.22 -15.18 -0.93
C SER A 246 15.87 -15.25 -1.67
N ASP A 247 15.45 -14.15 -2.33
CA ASP A 247 14.19 -14.04 -3.07
C ASP A 247 14.20 -14.91 -4.35
N ARG A 248 13.18 -15.77 -4.47
CA ARG A 248 12.97 -16.64 -5.65
C ARG A 248 11.87 -16.14 -6.59
N MET A 249 11.19 -15.03 -6.24
CA MET A 249 10.14 -14.43 -7.06
C MET A 249 10.64 -13.24 -7.88
N ILE A 250 11.42 -12.35 -7.25
CA ILE A 250 12.14 -11.27 -7.94
C ILE A 250 13.64 -11.48 -7.68
N PRO A 251 14.43 -11.84 -8.69
CA PRO A 251 15.86 -12.09 -8.49
C PRO A 251 16.54 -10.94 -7.72
N PRO A 252 17.37 -11.22 -6.70
CA PRO A 252 18.04 -10.19 -5.89
C PRO A 252 18.81 -9.16 -6.72
N ASP A 253 19.42 -9.58 -7.82
CA ASP A 253 20.14 -8.66 -8.72
C ASP A 253 19.20 -7.69 -9.44
N THR A 254 17.97 -8.11 -9.74
CA THR A 254 16.90 -7.22 -10.27
C THR A 254 16.50 -6.19 -9.22
N GLN A 255 16.36 -6.61 -7.96
CA GLN A 255 16.04 -5.71 -6.84
C GLN A 255 17.17 -4.69 -6.62
N ARG A 256 18.44 -5.13 -6.63
CA ARG A 256 19.62 -4.24 -6.54
C ARG A 256 19.68 -3.24 -7.69
N MET A 257 19.37 -3.68 -8.90
CA MET A 257 19.29 -2.81 -10.08
C MET A 257 18.23 -1.72 -9.89
N PHE A 258 17.04 -2.04 -9.36
CA PHE A 258 16.02 -1.04 -9.04
C PHE A 258 16.49 -0.07 -7.96
N ALA A 259 17.04 -0.57 -6.85
CA ALA A 259 17.54 0.25 -5.75
C ALA A 259 18.64 1.24 -6.23
N GLN A 260 19.56 0.76 -7.05
CA GLN A 260 20.61 1.59 -7.64
C GLN A 260 20.03 2.64 -8.61
N ARG A 261 19.11 2.25 -9.50
CA ARG A 261 18.46 3.15 -10.47
C ARG A 261 17.77 4.33 -9.76
N MET A 262 17.10 4.06 -8.65
CA MET A 262 16.39 5.07 -7.87
C MET A 262 17.32 5.87 -6.92
N ASN A 263 18.61 5.51 -6.81
CA ASN A 263 19.50 6.02 -5.77
C ASN A 263 18.90 5.90 -4.36
N ALA A 264 18.25 4.77 -4.09
CA ALA A 264 17.49 4.53 -2.86
C ALA A 264 18.41 4.30 -1.65
N THR A 265 17.99 4.79 -0.47
CA THR A 265 18.57 4.32 0.79
C THR A 265 18.22 2.84 0.95
N THR A 266 19.25 1.97 0.90
CA THR A 266 19.06 0.53 0.74
C THR A 266 19.53 -0.25 1.95
N ILE A 267 18.70 -1.24 2.37
CA ILE A 267 19.09 -2.31 3.30
C ILE A 267 18.98 -3.66 2.60
N ASN A 268 19.81 -4.61 3.00
CA ASN A 268 19.75 -6.00 2.54
C ASN A 268 19.39 -6.90 3.72
N ILE A 269 18.50 -7.85 3.48
CA ILE A 269 18.13 -8.88 4.46
C ILE A 269 18.24 -10.23 3.75
N ASP A 270 18.89 -11.20 4.38
CA ASP A 270 18.90 -12.60 3.91
C ASP A 270 17.55 -13.25 4.27
N THR A 271 16.60 -13.08 3.36
CA THR A 271 15.19 -13.46 3.53
C THR A 271 14.57 -13.85 2.20
N SER A 272 13.44 -14.56 2.24
CA SER A 272 12.61 -14.87 1.09
C SER A 272 11.85 -13.63 0.56
N HIS A 273 10.95 -13.85 -0.41
CA HIS A 273 10.11 -12.77 -0.96
C HIS A 273 9.18 -12.13 0.08
N ALA A 274 8.78 -12.88 1.12
CA ALA A 274 7.88 -12.43 2.19
C ALA A 274 8.62 -11.78 3.38
N SER A 275 9.63 -10.94 3.14
CA SER A 275 10.46 -10.31 4.16
C SER A 275 9.67 -9.58 5.25
N TYR A 276 8.59 -8.89 4.90
CA TYR A 276 7.72 -8.15 5.84
C TYR A 276 6.92 -9.07 6.80
N VAL A 277 6.85 -10.37 6.49
CA VAL A 277 6.26 -11.39 7.36
C VAL A 277 7.31 -12.06 8.23
N ALA A 278 8.49 -12.37 7.64
CA ALA A 278 9.58 -13.05 8.31
C ALA A 278 10.40 -12.10 9.22
N HIS A 279 10.62 -10.86 8.77
CA HIS A 279 11.45 -9.83 9.43
C HIS A 279 10.65 -8.52 9.65
N PRO A 280 9.49 -8.58 10.34
CA PRO A 280 8.61 -7.42 10.46
C PRO A 280 9.24 -6.22 11.18
N ASP A 281 10.15 -6.46 12.12
CA ASP A 281 10.79 -5.39 12.90
C ASP A 281 11.77 -4.59 12.06
N GLU A 282 12.59 -5.25 11.25
CA GLU A 282 13.54 -4.58 10.33
C GLU A 282 12.79 -3.80 9.24
N ILE A 283 11.68 -4.37 8.72
CA ILE A 283 10.83 -3.69 7.75
C ILE A 283 10.13 -2.48 8.37
N ALA A 284 9.58 -2.63 9.58
CA ALA A 284 8.97 -1.49 10.28
C ALA A 284 9.99 -0.39 10.55
N GLN A 285 11.24 -0.73 10.93
CA GLN A 285 12.29 0.25 11.16
C GLN A 285 12.64 1.03 9.88
N LEU A 286 12.80 0.35 8.74
CA LEU A 286 13.05 1.04 7.46
C LEU A 286 11.93 2.03 7.11
N ILE A 287 10.68 1.66 7.36
CA ILE A 287 9.52 2.53 7.14
C ILE A 287 9.55 3.74 8.10
N LEU A 288 9.92 3.53 9.38
CA LEU A 288 10.05 4.60 10.37
C LEU A 288 11.21 5.55 10.04
N ASP A 289 12.33 5.03 9.53
CA ASP A 289 13.46 5.84 9.08
C ASP A 289 13.04 6.76 7.91
N ALA A 290 12.29 6.20 6.96
CA ALA A 290 11.71 6.98 5.85
C ALA A 290 10.76 8.08 6.37
N ALA A 291 9.91 7.78 7.32
CA ALA A 291 8.99 8.73 7.93
C ALA A 291 9.73 9.81 8.77
N GLY A 292 10.79 9.43 9.48
CA GLY A 292 11.62 10.34 10.27
C GLY A 292 12.41 11.33 9.41
N ALA A 293 12.93 10.90 8.28
CA ALA A 293 13.64 11.77 7.32
C ALA A 293 12.74 12.91 6.80
N GLN A 294 11.43 12.66 6.62
CA GLN A 294 10.47 13.66 6.15
C GLN A 294 10.16 14.73 7.22
N THR A 295 10.21 14.38 8.50
CA THR A 295 9.98 15.33 9.58
C THR A 295 11.14 16.30 9.80
N GLN A 296 12.38 15.90 9.45
CA GLN A 296 13.58 16.73 9.57
C GLN A 296 13.74 17.70 8.39
N GLY A 297 13.31 17.30 7.18
CA GLY A 297 13.40 18.12 5.97
C GLY A 297 12.44 19.32 5.93
N ASN A 298 11.39 19.32 6.76
CA ASN A 298 10.40 20.40 6.87
C ASN A 298 10.72 21.45 7.94
N ASN A 299 11.91 21.42 8.54
CA ASN A 299 12.35 22.47 9.48
C ASN A 299 13.09 23.55 8.67
N PRO A 300 12.48 24.74 8.38
CA PRO A 300 13.19 25.81 7.70
C PRO A 300 14.34 26.31 8.58
N GLN A 301 15.56 26.32 8.05
CA GLN A 301 16.72 26.96 8.67
C GLN A 301 16.53 28.47 8.74
#